data_72aa4fbfe8e846dea1946709ce46e603
#
_entry.id   72aa4fbfe8e846dea1946709ce46e603
#
_cell.length_a   1.000
_cell.length_b   1.000
_cell.length_c   1.000
_cell.angle_alpha   90.00
_cell.angle_beta   90.00
_cell.angle_gamma   90.00
#
_symmetry.space_group_name_H-M   'P 1'
#
loop_
_entity.id
_entity.type
_entity.pdbx_description
1 polymer ?
#
loop_
_entity_poly.entity_id
_entity_poly.type
_entity_poly.pdbx_seq_one_letter_code
_entity_poly.pdbx_strand_id
1 'polypeptide(L)' 'MSLSAEQHRALTFLTTAALNGATQSLLAAHGFSGAIISGMVNRSLVTLSFEKFRAGGKMIKVRMVRITTVGRDALAVDN' A
#
# COMPACT_ATOMS: atom_id res chain seq x y z
N MET A 1 -1.88 -4.10 19.32
CA MET A 1 -0.89 -3.12 18.83
C MET A 1 -1.60 -2.17 17.87
N SER A 2 -1.54 -0.88 18.15
CA SER A 2 -2.26 0.10 17.36
C SER A 2 -1.46 0.56 16.16
N LEU A 3 -2.17 1.06 15.16
CA LEU A 3 -1.57 1.66 13.97
C LEU A 3 -1.18 3.10 14.27
N SER A 4 -0.10 3.56 13.62
CA SER A 4 0.17 5.00 13.62
C SER A 4 -0.90 5.72 12.80
N ALA A 5 -1.02 7.04 12.98
CA ALA A 5 -1.99 7.83 12.20
C ALA A 5 -1.73 7.70 10.70
N GLU A 6 -0.46 7.72 10.30
CA GLU A 6 -0.11 7.57 8.88
C GLU A 6 -0.44 6.18 8.36
N GLN A 7 -0.19 5.12 9.15
CA GLN A 7 -0.53 3.77 8.76
C GLN A 7 -2.03 3.60 8.61
N HIS A 8 -2.79 4.15 9.55
CA HIS A 8 -4.25 4.11 9.48
C HIS A 8 -4.75 4.77 8.18
N ARG A 9 -4.24 5.96 7.87
CA ARG A 9 -4.65 6.66 6.66
C ARG A 9 -4.25 5.92 5.39
N ALA A 10 -3.03 5.35 5.37
CA ALA A 10 -2.56 4.61 4.22
C ALA A 10 -3.39 3.36 3.98
N LEU A 11 -3.71 2.62 5.05
CA LEU A 11 -4.54 1.42 4.93
C LEU A 11 -5.95 1.77 4.49
N THR A 12 -6.52 2.85 5.02
CA THR A 12 -7.84 3.32 4.61
C THR A 12 -7.84 3.67 3.12
N PHE A 13 -6.80 4.36 2.67
CA PHE A 13 -6.65 4.67 1.25
C PHE A 13 -6.61 3.40 0.41
N LEU A 14 -5.88 2.39 0.86
CA LEU A 14 -5.75 1.13 0.12
C LEU A 14 -7.06 0.35 0.07
N THR A 15 -7.93 0.48 1.08
CA THR A 15 -9.24 -0.19 1.02
C THR A 15 -10.15 0.43 -0.02
N THR A 16 -9.94 1.70 -0.36
CA THR A 16 -10.73 2.39 -1.40
C THR A 16 -10.10 2.25 -2.77
N ALA A 17 -8.87 1.75 -2.85
CA ALA A 17 -8.19 1.53 -4.12
C ALA A 17 -8.79 0.33 -4.85
N ALA A 18 -8.48 0.21 -6.13
CA ALA A 18 -8.90 -0.96 -6.91
C ALA A 18 -8.33 -2.24 -6.29
N LEU A 19 -8.92 -3.39 -6.67
CA LEU A 19 -8.49 -4.69 -6.16
C LEU A 19 -7.00 -4.97 -6.36
N ASN A 20 -6.40 -4.34 -7.35
CA ASN A 20 -4.97 -4.50 -7.65
C ASN A 20 -4.08 -3.68 -6.72
N GLY A 21 -4.65 -2.90 -5.82
CA GLY A 21 -3.89 -2.05 -4.92
C GLY A 21 -3.53 -0.71 -5.54
N ALA A 22 -2.51 -0.07 -5.00
CA ALA A 22 -2.04 1.23 -5.48
C ALA A 22 -0.55 1.16 -5.76
N THR A 23 -0.08 1.98 -6.70
CA THR A 23 1.36 2.07 -6.95
C THR A 23 2.04 2.81 -5.80
N GLN A 24 3.31 2.49 -5.57
CA GLN A 24 4.09 3.21 -4.57
C GLN A 24 4.18 4.70 -4.91
N SER A 25 4.26 5.03 -6.20
CA SER A 25 4.30 6.43 -6.65
C SER A 25 3.02 7.18 -6.30
N LEU A 26 1.86 6.51 -6.43
CA LEU A 26 0.60 7.12 -6.06
C LEU A 26 0.53 7.36 -4.55
N LEU A 27 0.98 6.39 -3.76
CA LEU A 27 1.03 6.56 -2.30
C LEU A 27 1.95 7.71 -1.91
N ALA A 28 3.11 7.83 -2.55
CA ALA A 28 4.03 8.93 -2.30
C ALA A 28 3.38 10.28 -2.65
N ALA A 29 2.62 10.34 -3.73
CA ALA A 29 1.90 11.55 -4.12
C ALA A 29 0.85 11.95 -3.08
N HIS A 30 0.32 10.99 -2.33
CA HIS A 30 -0.62 11.24 -1.23
C HIS A 30 0.07 11.45 0.12
N GLY A 31 1.39 11.57 0.14
CA GLY A 31 2.15 11.87 1.34
C GLY A 31 2.61 10.66 2.14
N PHE A 32 2.45 9.45 1.60
CA PHE A 32 2.89 8.23 2.29
C PHE A 32 4.31 7.87 1.85
N SER A 33 5.26 8.08 2.74
CA SER A 33 6.68 7.88 2.44
C SER A 33 7.04 6.39 2.33
N GLY A 34 8.21 6.12 1.75
CA GLY A 34 8.74 4.76 1.68
C GLY A 34 8.93 4.14 3.05
N ALA A 35 9.27 4.95 4.06
CA ALA A 35 9.43 4.46 5.44
C ALA A 35 8.10 3.95 6.00
N ILE A 36 6.99 4.65 5.74
CA ILE A 36 5.66 4.23 6.16
C ILE A 36 5.31 2.90 5.48
N ILE A 37 5.55 2.80 4.18
CA ILE A 37 5.25 1.59 3.42
C ILE A 37 6.09 0.42 3.93
N SER A 38 7.38 0.63 4.15
CA SER A 38 8.28 -0.41 4.68
C SER A 38 7.83 -0.90 6.05
N GLY A 39 7.41 0.02 6.92
CA GLY A 39 6.88 -0.34 8.23
C GLY A 39 5.63 -1.21 8.13
N MET A 40 4.75 -0.90 7.19
CA MET A 40 3.55 -1.71 6.96
C MET A 40 3.88 -3.09 6.40
N VAL A 41 4.86 -3.17 5.49
CA VAL A 41 5.31 -4.46 4.95
C VAL A 41 5.88 -5.33 6.07
N ASN A 42 6.72 -4.75 6.93
CA ASN A 42 7.33 -5.48 8.05
C ASN A 42 6.30 -6.02 9.03
N ARG A 43 5.16 -5.36 9.15
CA ARG A 43 4.07 -5.80 10.02
C ARG A 43 3.04 -6.67 9.29
N SER A 44 3.32 -7.03 8.04
CA SER A 44 2.42 -7.83 7.20
C SER A 44 1.08 -7.16 6.92
N LEU A 45 0.99 -5.85 7.08
CA LEU A 45 -0.24 -5.10 6.83
C LEU A 45 -0.51 -4.93 5.34
N VAL A 46 0.55 -4.90 4.55
CA VAL A 46 0.48 -4.80 3.09
C VAL A 46 1.52 -5.73 2.48
N THR A 47 1.32 -6.04 1.20
CA THR A 47 2.32 -6.73 0.39
C THR A 47 2.85 -5.77 -0.66
N LEU A 48 4.11 -5.94 -1.01
CA LEU A 48 4.76 -5.18 -2.07
C LEU A 48 5.11 -6.15 -3.19
N SER A 49 4.63 -5.87 -4.38
CA SER A 49 4.94 -6.69 -5.54
C SER A 49 5.43 -5.81 -6.67
N PHE A 50 6.17 -6.41 -7.59
CA PHE A 50 6.63 -5.73 -8.80
C PHE A 50 5.79 -6.21 -9.96
N GLU A 51 5.26 -5.28 -10.73
CA GLU A 51 4.50 -5.60 -11.92
C GLU A 51 5.12 -4.86 -13.10
N LYS A 52 5.01 -5.47 -14.28
CA LYS A 52 5.50 -4.88 -15.50
C LYS A 52 4.33 -4.53 -16.39
N PHE A 53 4.35 -3.31 -16.90
CA PHE A 53 3.33 -2.83 -17.81
C PHE A 53 4.00 -2.39 -19.09
N ARG A 54 3.34 -2.65 -20.21
CA ARG A 54 3.80 -2.14 -21.51
C ARG A 54 3.12 -0.82 -21.78
N ALA A 55 3.94 0.22 -22.00
CA ALA A 55 3.44 1.54 -22.30
C ALA A 55 4.30 2.14 -23.41
N GLY A 56 3.70 2.47 -24.55
CA GLY A 56 4.40 3.07 -25.67
C GLY A 56 5.55 2.24 -26.21
N GLY A 57 5.42 0.92 -26.18
CA GLY A 57 6.47 0.01 -26.67
C GLY A 57 7.57 -0.26 -25.67
N LYS A 58 7.47 0.32 -24.46
CA LYS A 58 8.46 0.10 -23.40
C LYS A 58 7.85 -0.67 -22.26
N MET A 59 8.68 -1.48 -21.60
CA MET A 59 8.27 -2.17 -20.37
C MET A 59 8.58 -1.28 -19.18
N ILE A 60 7.57 -0.99 -18.38
CA ILE A 60 7.69 -0.17 -17.17
C ILE A 60 7.48 -1.08 -15.97
N LYS A 61 8.42 -1.05 -15.04
CA LYS A 61 8.27 -1.75 -13.76
C LYS A 61 7.65 -0.80 -12.75
N VAL A 62 6.61 -1.27 -12.08
CA VAL A 62 5.99 -0.51 -10.99
C VAL A 62 5.92 -1.38 -9.75
N ARG A 63 5.99 -0.73 -8.60
CA ARG A 63 5.78 -1.38 -7.31
C ARG A 63 4.33 -1.19 -6.93
N MET A 64 3.64 -2.31 -6.70
CA MET A 64 2.24 -2.29 -6.28
C MET A 64 2.15 -2.64 -4.81
N VAL A 65 1.36 -1.88 -4.08
CA VAL A 65 1.12 -2.08 -2.66
C VAL A 65 -0.34 -2.50 -2.49
N ARG A 66 -0.55 -3.66 -1.86
CA ARG A 66 -1.90 -4.18 -1.62
C ARG A 66 -2.10 -4.41 -0.14
N ILE A 67 -3.29 -4.09 0.36
CA ILE A 67 -3.64 -4.38 1.74
C ILE A 67 -3.84 -5.90 1.90
N THR A 68 -3.40 -6.42 3.03
CA THR A 68 -3.57 -7.84 3.37
C THR A 68 -4.80 -8.03 4.27
N THR A 69 -5.17 -9.29 4.50
CA THR A 69 -6.20 -9.61 5.50
C THR A 69 -5.77 -9.08 6.88
N VAL A 70 -4.49 -9.24 7.22
CA VAL A 70 -3.95 -8.70 8.48
C VAL A 70 -4.13 -7.18 8.53
N GLY A 71 -3.86 -6.48 7.43
CA GLY A 71 -4.04 -5.04 7.35
C GLY A 71 -5.49 -4.63 7.52
N ARG A 72 -6.40 -5.33 6.89
CA ARG A 72 -7.85 -5.06 7.01
C ARG A 72 -8.33 -5.28 8.43
N ASP A 73 -7.87 -6.38 9.06
CA ASP A 73 -8.26 -6.69 10.45
C ASP A 73 -7.71 -5.65 11.42
N ALA A 74 -6.46 -5.22 11.23
CA ALA A 74 -5.84 -4.19 12.05
C ALA A 74 -6.61 -2.87 11.93
N LEU A 75 -7.02 -2.51 10.72
CA LEU A 75 -7.78 -1.30 10.47
C LEU A 75 -9.15 -1.35 11.15
N ALA A 76 -9.83 -2.50 11.10
CA ALA A 76 -11.13 -2.69 11.72
C ALA A 76 -11.04 -2.57 13.25
N VAL A 77 -9.99 -3.12 13.85
CA VAL A 77 -9.79 -3.07 15.30
C VAL A 77 -9.42 -1.65 15.76
N ASP A 78 -8.68 -0.94 14.91
CA ASP A 78 -8.19 0.40 15.24
C ASP A 78 -9.26 1.49 15.12
N ASN A 79 -10.36 1.18 14.48
CA ASN A 79 -11.49 2.11 14.36
C ASN A 79 -12.28 2.15 15.69
#